data_7084d0e9c8ff15b9fc81731eed9a9c91
#
_entry.id   7084d0e9c8ff15b9fc81731eed9a9c91
#
_cell.length_a   1.000
_cell.length_b   1.000
_cell.length_c   1.000
_cell.angle_alpha   90.00
_cell.angle_beta   90.00
_cell.angle_gamma   90.00
#
_symmetry.space_group_name_H-M   'P 1'
#
loop_
_entity.id
_entity.type
_entity.pdbx_description
1 polymer ?
#
loop_
_entity_poly.entity_id
_entity_poly.type
_entity_poly.pdbx_seq_one_letter_code
_entity_poly.pdbx_strand_id
1 'polypeptide(L)'
;MLSLGDETIATMSNEAYEIDASPAAKYEAKQLFHEAYQAQLAQNFDAAIDLYKRSIETYPTAEAHTFLGWVYSFQNRYDEAIEECLEAIRVDETLGNPYNDIGSYLLAKGDAYSSVRWFKRALYAPRYESYAFPHFNLGRIYEKRHKYLEAARHYGQALDEQPNFTEAATSLHRMQARLN
;
A
#
# COMPACT_ATOMS: atom_id res chain seq x y z
N MET A 1 -21.55 9.94 -16.33
CA MET A 1 -20.41 9.03 -16.31
C MET A 1 -20.27 8.52 -14.89
N LEU A 2 -20.78 7.33 -14.65
CA LEU A 2 -20.90 6.73 -13.32
C LEU A 2 -19.53 6.19 -12.87
N SER A 3 -19.17 6.46 -11.63
CA SER A 3 -17.92 6.02 -11.01
C SER A 3 -17.95 4.51 -10.79
N LEU A 4 -17.11 3.78 -11.50
CA LEU A 4 -16.89 2.33 -11.39
C LEU A 4 -16.18 1.91 -10.08
N GLY A 5 -16.38 2.62 -8.97
CA GLY A 5 -15.57 2.42 -7.78
C GLY A 5 -16.25 1.94 -6.51
N ASP A 6 -17.53 2.20 -6.34
CA ASP A 6 -18.18 1.94 -5.04
C ASP A 6 -19.08 0.68 -5.03
N GLU A 7 -19.56 0.22 -6.18
CA GLU A 7 -20.44 -0.97 -6.23
C GLU A 7 -19.67 -2.30 -6.34
N THR A 8 -18.42 -2.29 -6.81
CA THR A 8 -17.66 -3.54 -7.06
C THR A 8 -17.10 -4.17 -5.78
N ILE A 9 -16.91 -3.39 -4.71
CA ILE A 9 -16.35 -3.91 -3.44
C ILE A 9 -17.46 -4.46 -2.52
N ALA A 10 -18.71 -4.00 -2.68
CA ALA A 10 -19.80 -4.36 -1.77
C ALA A 10 -20.51 -5.70 -2.09
N THR A 11 -20.24 -6.32 -3.25
CA THR A 11 -20.98 -7.53 -3.69
C THR A 11 -20.10 -8.77 -3.93
N MET A 12 -18.80 -8.71 -3.65
CA MET A 12 -17.95 -9.91 -3.73
C MET A 12 -17.95 -10.57 -2.35
N SER A 13 -18.85 -11.50 -2.16
CA SER A 13 -18.99 -12.33 -0.97
C SER A 13 -17.66 -13.03 -0.62
N ASN A 14 -17.41 -13.10 0.67
CA ASN A 14 -16.28 -13.71 1.40
C ASN A 14 -16.12 -15.23 1.17
N GLU A 15 -16.73 -15.80 0.12
CA GLU A 15 -16.80 -17.24 -0.12
C GLU A 15 -15.54 -17.84 -0.79
N ALA A 16 -14.58 -16.99 -1.23
CA ALA A 16 -13.45 -17.49 -2.03
C ALA A 16 -12.24 -17.97 -1.20
N TYR A 17 -12.17 -17.70 0.10
CA TYR A 17 -10.96 -17.95 0.91
C TYR A 17 -11.17 -18.85 2.15
N GLU A 18 -12.26 -19.62 2.23
CA GLU A 18 -12.30 -20.75 3.17
C GLU A 18 -11.41 -21.91 2.69
N ILE A 19 -10.13 -21.63 2.54
CA ILE A 19 -9.13 -22.68 2.39
C ILE A 19 -8.82 -23.17 3.81
N ASP A 20 -9.42 -24.29 4.20
CA ASP A 20 -9.03 -25.04 5.39
C ASP A 20 -7.63 -25.64 5.17
N ALA A 21 -6.64 -24.74 5.15
CA ALA A 21 -5.27 -25.14 4.90
C ALA A 21 -4.70 -25.79 6.16
N SER A 22 -4.19 -26.99 5.99
CA SER A 22 -3.50 -27.71 7.05
C SER A 22 -2.36 -26.87 7.65
N PRO A 23 -1.97 -27.12 8.91
CA PRO A 23 -0.80 -26.47 9.49
C PRO A 23 0.47 -26.65 8.64
N ALA A 24 0.58 -27.74 7.89
CA ALA A 24 1.68 -28.00 6.97
C ALA A 24 1.67 -26.99 5.78
N ALA A 25 0.51 -26.77 5.15
CA ALA A 25 0.40 -25.80 4.06
C ALA A 25 0.71 -24.37 4.51
N LYS A 26 0.24 -23.96 5.69
CA LYS A 26 0.57 -22.66 6.28
C LYS A 26 2.08 -22.51 6.51
N TYR A 27 2.72 -23.56 7.00
CA TYR A 27 4.16 -23.56 7.22
C TYR A 27 4.92 -23.46 5.90
N GLU A 28 4.55 -24.27 4.90
CA GLU A 28 5.15 -24.26 3.56
C GLU A 28 5.01 -22.88 2.90
N ALA A 29 3.81 -22.29 2.90
CA ALA A 29 3.58 -20.96 2.37
C ALA A 29 4.47 -19.90 3.03
N LYS A 30 4.64 -19.99 4.37
CA LYS A 30 5.54 -19.11 5.09
C LYS A 30 7.01 -19.28 4.69
N GLN A 31 7.46 -20.50 4.40
CA GLN A 31 8.84 -20.73 3.92
C GLN A 31 9.01 -20.11 2.52
N LEU A 32 8.08 -20.36 1.61
CA LEU A 32 8.09 -19.79 0.26
C LEU A 32 8.08 -18.26 0.30
N PHE A 33 7.26 -17.65 1.18
CA PHE A 33 7.26 -16.21 1.40
C PHE A 33 8.64 -15.70 1.86
N HIS A 34 9.28 -16.41 2.79
CA HIS A 34 10.60 -16.01 3.28
C HIS A 34 11.67 -16.10 2.19
N GLU A 35 11.66 -17.15 1.39
CA GLU A 35 12.55 -17.31 0.23
C GLU A 35 12.30 -16.21 -0.81
N ALA A 36 11.02 -15.89 -1.09
CA ALA A 36 10.65 -14.78 -1.96
C ALA A 36 11.21 -13.44 -1.47
N TYR A 37 11.10 -13.18 -0.17
CA TYR A 37 11.63 -11.96 0.43
C TYR A 37 13.17 -11.88 0.30
N GLN A 38 13.89 -12.98 0.48
CA GLN A 38 15.34 -13.02 0.24
C GLN A 38 15.69 -12.75 -1.23
N ALA A 39 14.95 -13.34 -2.17
CA ALA A 39 15.12 -13.07 -3.60
C ALA A 39 14.85 -11.60 -3.94
N GLN A 40 13.82 -11.00 -3.34
CA GLN A 40 13.50 -9.58 -3.49
C GLN A 40 14.64 -8.68 -2.96
N LEU A 41 15.19 -8.97 -1.78
CA LEU A 41 16.34 -8.23 -1.22
C LEU A 41 17.60 -8.35 -2.11
N ALA A 42 17.78 -9.49 -2.76
CA ALA A 42 18.83 -9.72 -3.75
C ALA A 42 18.51 -9.08 -5.13
N GLN A 43 17.39 -8.37 -5.27
CA GLN A 43 16.89 -7.79 -6.52
C GLN A 43 16.64 -8.82 -7.64
N ASN A 44 16.51 -10.09 -7.29
CA ASN A 44 16.08 -11.12 -8.21
C ASN A 44 14.55 -11.15 -8.27
N PHE A 45 13.98 -10.16 -8.98
CA PHE A 45 12.55 -9.94 -8.99
C PHE A 45 11.76 -11.06 -9.65
N ASP A 46 12.29 -11.71 -10.67
CA ASP A 46 11.60 -12.82 -11.33
C ASP A 46 11.45 -14.03 -10.40
N ALA A 47 12.53 -14.38 -9.68
CA ALA A 47 12.46 -15.43 -8.67
C ALA A 47 11.54 -15.05 -7.50
N ALA A 48 11.55 -13.78 -7.07
CA ALA A 48 10.67 -13.30 -6.00
C ALA A 48 9.19 -13.43 -6.41
N ILE A 49 8.84 -13.05 -7.64
CA ILE A 49 7.47 -13.17 -8.18
C ILE A 49 7.01 -14.62 -8.16
N ASP A 50 7.83 -15.55 -8.68
CA ASP A 50 7.50 -17.00 -8.71
C ASP A 50 7.26 -17.53 -7.29
N LEU A 51 8.15 -17.22 -6.37
CA LEU A 51 8.08 -17.70 -4.99
C LEU A 51 6.89 -17.10 -4.23
N TYR A 52 6.58 -15.79 -4.40
CA TYR A 52 5.38 -15.20 -3.79
C TYR A 52 4.10 -15.82 -4.36
N LYS A 53 4.01 -16.06 -5.67
CA LYS A 53 2.86 -16.74 -6.29
C LYS A 53 2.66 -18.13 -5.72
N ARG A 54 3.72 -18.93 -5.62
CA ARG A 54 3.66 -20.26 -5.00
C ARG A 54 3.25 -20.18 -3.53
N SER A 55 3.72 -19.19 -2.79
CA SER A 55 3.27 -18.95 -1.41
C SER A 55 1.77 -18.72 -1.34
N ILE A 56 1.26 -17.87 -2.22
CA ILE A 56 -0.17 -17.52 -2.33
C ILE A 56 -1.01 -18.74 -2.74
N GLU A 57 -0.55 -19.51 -3.72
CA GLU A 57 -1.22 -20.73 -4.17
C GLU A 57 -1.28 -21.79 -3.06
N THR A 58 -0.23 -21.89 -2.23
CA THR A 58 -0.17 -22.83 -1.12
C THR A 58 -1.09 -22.38 0.04
N TYR A 59 -1.02 -21.13 0.44
CA TYR A 59 -1.89 -20.51 1.42
C TYR A 59 -1.87 -18.98 1.25
N PRO A 60 -2.97 -18.36 0.77
CA PRO A 60 -3.03 -16.93 0.53
C PRO A 60 -2.97 -16.14 1.83
N THR A 61 -2.10 -15.13 1.87
CA THR A 61 -2.00 -14.16 2.97
C THR A 61 -1.97 -12.74 2.43
N ALA A 62 -2.50 -11.79 3.18
CA ALA A 62 -2.50 -10.39 2.79
C ALA A 62 -1.06 -9.86 2.64
N GLU A 63 -0.16 -10.33 3.47
CA GLU A 63 1.26 -10.00 3.38
C GLU A 63 1.89 -10.48 2.07
N ALA A 64 1.62 -11.73 1.65
CA ALA A 64 2.19 -12.29 0.42
C ALA A 64 1.72 -11.52 -0.82
N HIS A 65 0.44 -11.20 -0.92
CA HIS A 65 -0.10 -10.34 -1.98
C HIS A 65 0.50 -8.93 -1.95
N THR A 66 0.62 -8.31 -0.77
CA THR A 66 1.22 -6.97 -0.63
C THR A 66 2.67 -6.96 -1.13
N PHE A 67 3.47 -7.94 -0.73
CA PHE A 67 4.87 -8.03 -1.13
C PHE A 67 5.04 -8.35 -2.62
N LEU A 68 4.17 -9.19 -3.20
CA LEU A 68 4.13 -9.42 -4.65
C LEU A 68 3.82 -8.09 -5.38
N GLY A 69 2.86 -7.31 -4.89
CA GLY A 69 2.57 -5.98 -5.40
C GLY A 69 3.79 -5.05 -5.35
N TRP A 70 4.60 -5.10 -4.29
CA TRP A 70 5.85 -4.34 -4.23
C TRP A 70 6.84 -4.75 -5.31
N VAL A 71 7.01 -6.06 -5.55
CA VAL A 71 7.93 -6.53 -6.60
C VAL A 71 7.47 -6.04 -7.97
N TYR A 72 6.16 -6.10 -8.28
CA TYR A 72 5.63 -5.52 -9.51
C TYR A 72 5.88 -4.01 -9.62
N SER A 73 5.76 -3.28 -8.52
CA SER A 73 6.00 -1.83 -8.53
C SER A 73 7.45 -1.46 -8.84
N PHE A 74 8.44 -2.24 -8.41
CA PHE A 74 9.84 -2.04 -8.79
C PHE A 74 10.09 -2.21 -10.29
N GLN A 75 9.24 -2.99 -10.96
CA GLN A 75 9.25 -3.15 -12.41
C GLN A 75 8.34 -2.14 -13.14
N ASN A 76 7.76 -1.14 -12.43
CA ASN A 76 6.77 -0.18 -12.92
C ASN A 76 5.47 -0.83 -13.43
N ARG A 77 5.17 -2.05 -13.03
CA ARG A 77 3.95 -2.80 -13.35
C ARG A 77 2.85 -2.43 -12.35
N TYR A 78 2.46 -1.14 -12.36
CA TYR A 78 1.58 -0.60 -11.33
C TYR A 78 0.15 -1.16 -11.36
N ASP A 79 -0.36 -1.57 -12.52
CA ASP A 79 -1.70 -2.18 -12.60
C ASP A 79 -1.73 -3.51 -11.88
N GLU A 80 -0.75 -4.38 -12.13
CA GLU A 80 -0.60 -5.66 -11.46
C GLU A 80 -0.32 -5.48 -9.96
N ALA A 81 0.48 -4.48 -9.59
CA ALA A 81 0.73 -4.16 -8.20
C ALA A 81 -0.57 -3.73 -7.46
N ILE A 82 -1.45 -2.99 -8.13
CA ILE A 82 -2.76 -2.59 -7.57
C ILE A 82 -3.67 -3.81 -7.44
N GLU A 83 -3.71 -4.71 -8.43
CA GLU A 83 -4.50 -5.94 -8.38
C GLU A 83 -4.09 -6.80 -7.17
N GLU A 84 -2.80 -7.00 -6.95
CA GLU A 84 -2.31 -7.77 -5.79
C GLU A 84 -2.66 -7.08 -4.46
N CYS A 85 -2.55 -5.76 -4.36
CA CYS A 85 -3.00 -5.04 -3.17
C CYS A 85 -4.51 -5.16 -2.94
N LEU A 86 -5.33 -5.23 -3.98
CA LEU A 86 -6.77 -5.47 -3.85
C LEU A 86 -7.05 -6.89 -3.34
N GLU A 87 -6.30 -7.90 -3.80
CA GLU A 87 -6.38 -9.25 -3.26
C GLU A 87 -5.92 -9.29 -1.80
N ALA A 88 -4.84 -8.58 -1.43
CA ALA A 88 -4.43 -8.44 -0.04
C ALA A 88 -5.56 -7.93 0.87
N ILE A 89 -6.29 -6.90 0.40
CA ILE A 89 -7.44 -6.33 1.12
C ILE A 89 -8.59 -7.34 1.23
N ARG A 90 -8.82 -8.20 0.23
CA ARG A 90 -9.83 -9.27 0.32
C ARG A 90 -9.48 -10.32 1.35
N VAL A 91 -8.18 -10.66 1.47
CA VAL A 91 -7.70 -11.64 2.46
C VAL A 91 -7.77 -11.05 3.87
N ASP A 92 -7.35 -9.80 4.05
CA ASP A 92 -7.40 -9.11 5.34
C ASP A 92 -7.56 -7.59 5.15
N GLU A 93 -8.78 -7.10 5.28
CA GLU A 93 -9.11 -5.67 5.17
C GLU A 93 -8.52 -4.81 6.29
N THR A 94 -8.04 -5.43 7.37
CA THR A 94 -7.45 -4.71 8.51
C THR A 94 -6.01 -4.29 8.27
N LEU A 95 -5.30 -4.92 7.30
CA LEU A 95 -3.92 -4.59 6.96
C LEU A 95 -3.85 -3.25 6.21
N GLY A 96 -3.11 -2.28 6.73
CA GLY A 96 -3.04 -0.93 6.18
C GLY A 96 -2.08 -0.74 5.00
N ASN A 97 -1.06 -1.59 4.90
CA ASN A 97 -0.04 -1.50 3.86
C ASN A 97 -0.63 -1.47 2.44
N PRO A 98 -1.50 -2.41 2.02
CA PRO A 98 -2.02 -2.42 0.66
C PRO A 98 -2.82 -1.16 0.31
N TYR A 99 -3.51 -0.53 1.27
CA TYR A 99 -4.19 0.75 1.02
C TYR A 99 -3.22 1.88 0.72
N ASN A 100 -2.15 2.00 1.51
CA ASN A 100 -1.09 2.99 1.26
C ASN A 100 -0.41 2.76 -0.08
N ASP A 101 -0.16 1.51 -0.42
CA ASP A 101 0.56 1.11 -1.62
C ASP A 101 -0.26 1.38 -2.88
N ILE A 102 -1.57 1.06 -2.89
CA ILE A 102 -2.48 1.46 -3.97
C ILE A 102 -2.46 2.98 -4.15
N GLY A 103 -2.52 3.75 -3.05
CA GLY A 103 -2.42 5.21 -3.10
C GLY A 103 -1.12 5.67 -3.78
N SER A 104 0.00 5.05 -3.45
CA SER A 104 1.32 5.35 -3.99
C SER A 104 1.43 4.98 -5.47
N TYR A 105 0.91 3.82 -5.90
CA TYR A 105 0.93 3.38 -7.29
C TYR A 105 0.03 4.24 -8.18
N LEU A 106 -1.16 4.62 -7.71
CA LEU A 106 -2.03 5.57 -8.41
C LEU A 106 -1.36 6.94 -8.56
N LEU A 107 -0.66 7.41 -7.52
CA LEU A 107 0.09 8.67 -7.58
C LEU A 107 1.25 8.58 -8.58
N ALA A 108 1.95 7.45 -8.68
CA ALA A 108 2.99 7.21 -9.67
C ALA A 108 2.42 7.18 -11.10
N LYS A 109 1.21 6.64 -11.29
CA LYS A 109 0.46 6.69 -12.56
C LYS A 109 -0.11 8.08 -12.90
N GLY A 110 0.02 9.06 -12.00
CA GLY A 110 -0.49 10.43 -12.19
C GLY A 110 -1.92 10.64 -11.70
N ASP A 111 -2.60 9.62 -11.20
CA ASP A 111 -3.96 9.73 -10.65
C ASP A 111 -3.93 10.14 -9.16
N ALA A 112 -3.56 11.40 -8.94
CA ALA A 112 -3.57 12.00 -7.61
C ALA A 112 -4.99 12.18 -7.04
N TYR A 113 -6.04 12.09 -7.86
CA TYR A 113 -7.41 12.21 -7.37
C TYR A 113 -7.84 10.93 -6.66
N SER A 114 -7.71 9.79 -7.31
CA SER A 114 -8.08 8.49 -6.75
C SER A 114 -7.16 8.09 -5.58
N SER A 115 -5.87 8.48 -5.61
CA SER A 115 -4.92 8.13 -4.55
C SER A 115 -5.31 8.67 -3.16
N VAL A 116 -5.98 9.84 -3.09
CA VAL A 116 -6.38 10.47 -1.80
C VAL A 116 -7.25 9.54 -0.95
N ARG A 117 -8.22 8.86 -1.57
CA ARG A 117 -9.12 7.98 -0.82
C ARG A 117 -8.39 6.78 -0.24
N TRP A 118 -7.39 6.27 -0.93
CA TRP A 118 -6.61 5.12 -0.51
C TRP A 118 -5.68 5.46 0.66
N PHE A 119 -4.98 6.59 0.59
CA PHE A 119 -4.20 7.07 1.74
C PHE A 119 -5.07 7.31 2.97
N LYS A 120 -6.28 7.87 2.79
CA LYS A 120 -7.22 8.01 3.91
C LYS A 120 -7.63 6.66 4.49
N ARG A 121 -7.89 5.64 3.65
CA ARG A 121 -8.19 4.29 4.14
C ARG A 121 -7.04 3.70 4.95
N ALA A 122 -5.79 3.87 4.49
CA ALA A 122 -4.62 3.43 5.24
C ALA A 122 -4.57 4.04 6.66
N LEU A 123 -4.94 5.31 6.82
CA LEU A 123 -4.98 5.98 8.12
C LEU A 123 -6.03 5.43 9.10
N TYR A 124 -7.02 4.68 8.62
CA TYR A 124 -8.05 4.05 9.44
C TYR A 124 -7.89 2.54 9.60
N ALA A 125 -6.90 1.95 8.95
CA ALA A 125 -6.67 0.52 9.00
C ALA A 125 -6.12 0.11 10.37
N PRO A 126 -6.73 -0.89 11.06
CA PRO A 126 -6.33 -1.25 12.44
C PRO A 126 -4.92 -1.84 12.54
N ARG A 127 -4.46 -2.53 11.50
CA ARG A 127 -3.14 -3.16 11.41
C ARG A 127 -2.22 -2.34 10.50
N TYR A 128 -1.89 -1.13 10.93
CA TYR A 128 -0.95 -0.27 10.22
C TYR A 128 -0.09 0.50 11.21
N GLU A 129 1.21 0.53 10.98
CA GLU A 129 2.18 1.18 11.88
C GLU A 129 2.94 2.32 11.21
N SER A 130 2.70 2.55 9.92
CA SER A 130 3.49 3.49 9.13
C SER A 130 2.68 4.72 8.70
N TYR A 131 1.90 5.29 9.61
CA TYR A 131 0.98 6.42 9.35
C TYR A 131 1.66 7.68 8.80
N ALA A 132 2.98 7.83 9.03
CA ALA A 132 3.75 8.93 8.47
C ALA A 132 3.69 9.00 6.94
N PHE A 133 3.72 7.86 6.26
CA PHE A 133 3.75 7.81 4.78
C PHE A 133 2.45 8.29 4.12
N PRO A 134 1.24 7.82 4.49
CA PRO A 134 0.01 8.36 3.91
C PRO A 134 -0.18 9.84 4.25
N HIS A 135 0.21 10.31 5.43
CA HIS A 135 0.21 11.74 5.75
C HIS A 135 1.17 12.51 4.83
N PHE A 136 2.39 12.06 4.67
CA PHE A 136 3.36 12.70 3.78
C PHE A 136 2.84 12.77 2.32
N ASN A 137 2.29 11.68 1.80
CA ASN A 137 1.75 11.65 0.43
C ASN A 137 0.52 12.54 0.26
N LEU A 138 -0.38 12.61 1.24
CA LEU A 138 -1.49 13.58 1.24
C LEU A 138 -0.95 15.02 1.24
N GLY A 139 0.07 15.31 2.03
CA GLY A 139 0.75 16.61 2.02
C GLY A 139 1.25 17.00 0.63
N ARG A 140 1.94 16.08 -0.06
CA ARG A 140 2.41 16.28 -1.44
C ARG A 140 1.28 16.56 -2.43
N ILE A 141 0.16 15.86 -2.29
CA ILE A 141 -1.02 16.07 -3.16
C ILE A 141 -1.63 17.45 -2.92
N TYR A 142 -1.81 17.84 -1.66
CA TYR A 142 -2.35 19.16 -1.32
C TYR A 142 -1.40 20.29 -1.74
N GLU A 143 -0.09 20.12 -1.59
CA GLU A 143 0.91 21.07 -2.09
C GLU A 143 0.79 21.28 -3.62
N LYS A 144 0.70 20.21 -4.41
CA LYS A 144 0.48 20.28 -5.86
C LYS A 144 -0.82 20.99 -6.24
N ARG A 145 -1.83 20.95 -5.37
CA ARG A 145 -3.12 21.66 -5.53
C ARG A 145 -3.10 23.08 -4.98
N HIS A 146 -1.92 23.61 -4.61
CA HIS A 146 -1.74 24.93 -3.99
C HIS A 146 -2.51 25.12 -2.66
N LYS A 147 -2.90 24.03 -2.01
CA LYS A 147 -3.56 24.03 -0.69
C LYS A 147 -2.51 23.93 0.40
N TYR A 148 -1.76 25.04 0.58
CA TYR A 148 -0.55 25.03 1.41
C TYR A 148 -0.82 24.83 2.90
N LEU A 149 -1.97 25.26 3.41
CA LEU A 149 -2.34 25.05 4.80
C LEU A 149 -2.63 23.57 5.09
N GLU A 150 -3.40 22.92 4.22
CA GLU A 150 -3.68 21.49 4.32
C GLU A 150 -2.41 20.65 4.13
N ALA A 151 -1.53 21.06 3.20
CA ALA A 151 -0.24 20.42 2.99
C ALA A 151 0.63 20.51 4.26
N ALA A 152 0.76 21.71 4.86
CA ALA A 152 1.51 21.91 6.10
C ALA A 152 0.99 21.03 7.23
N ARG A 153 -0.35 20.95 7.39
CA ARG A 153 -0.98 20.12 8.42
C ARG A 153 -0.61 18.64 8.24
N HIS A 154 -0.69 18.11 7.02
CA HIS A 154 -0.36 16.73 6.76
C HIS A 154 1.14 16.44 6.91
N TYR A 155 2.03 17.34 6.51
CA TYR A 155 3.46 17.18 6.78
C TYR A 155 3.77 17.23 8.29
N GLY A 156 3.06 18.07 9.05
CA GLY A 156 3.14 18.07 10.51
C GLY A 156 2.71 16.74 11.11
N GLN A 157 1.56 16.21 10.71
CA GLN A 157 1.08 14.88 11.14
C GLN A 157 2.06 13.75 10.79
N ALA A 158 2.73 13.81 9.63
CA ALA A 158 3.76 12.85 9.30
C ALA A 158 4.95 12.90 10.27
N LEU A 159 5.30 14.09 10.77
CA LEU A 159 6.36 14.27 11.77
C LEU A 159 5.92 13.89 13.18
N ASP A 160 4.63 14.04 13.52
CA ASP A 160 4.09 13.55 14.79
C ASP A 160 4.22 12.03 14.89
N GLU A 161 4.01 11.31 13.77
CA GLU A 161 4.16 9.86 13.67
C GLU A 161 5.65 9.43 13.57
N GLN A 162 6.46 10.18 12.83
CA GLN A 162 7.88 9.89 12.61
C GLN A 162 8.71 11.18 12.69
N PRO A 163 9.21 11.55 13.89
CA PRO A 163 9.92 12.81 14.10
C PRO A 163 11.20 13.01 13.26
N ASN A 164 11.83 11.93 12.83
CA ASN A 164 13.06 11.96 12.01
C ASN A 164 12.80 11.84 10.51
N PHE A 165 11.54 12.06 10.04
CA PHE A 165 11.19 12.04 8.63
C PHE A 165 11.65 13.32 7.93
N THR A 166 12.88 13.32 7.45
CA THR A 166 13.59 14.49 6.89
C THR A 166 12.84 15.17 5.74
N GLU A 167 12.22 14.39 4.85
CA GLU A 167 11.48 14.89 3.71
C GLU A 167 10.19 15.63 4.14
N ALA A 168 9.53 15.12 5.17
CA ALA A 168 8.36 15.78 5.74
C ALA A 168 8.75 17.11 6.43
N ALA A 169 9.86 17.11 7.18
CA ALA A 169 10.37 18.32 7.83
C ALA A 169 10.73 19.42 6.82
N THR A 170 11.45 19.06 5.77
CA THR A 170 11.80 19.97 4.68
C THR A 170 10.56 20.53 3.98
N SER A 171 9.59 19.67 3.72
CA SER A 171 8.34 20.06 3.06
C SER A 171 7.48 20.96 3.95
N LEU A 172 7.39 20.66 5.25
CA LEU A 172 6.69 21.53 6.21
C LEU A 172 7.31 22.92 6.27
N HIS A 173 8.64 23.00 6.39
CA HIS A 173 9.34 24.29 6.40
C HIS A 173 9.07 25.11 5.13
N ARG A 174 9.09 24.47 3.96
CA ARG A 174 8.73 25.12 2.68
C ARG A 174 7.29 25.63 2.67
N MET A 175 6.33 24.89 3.25
CA MET A 175 4.94 25.34 3.33
C MET A 175 4.78 26.53 4.29
N GLN A 176 5.44 26.49 5.44
CA GLN A 176 5.44 27.61 6.39
C GLN A 176 5.98 28.91 5.78
N ALA A 177 7.07 28.81 4.99
CA ALA A 177 7.60 29.97 4.27
C ALA A 177 6.67 30.52 3.18
N ARG A 178 5.72 29.74 2.68
CA ARG A 178 4.71 30.21 1.70
C ARG A 178 3.45 30.80 2.33
N LEU A 179 3.22 30.52 3.60
CA LEU A 179 2.05 30.99 4.36
C LEU A 179 2.31 32.32 5.09
N ASN A 180 3.59 32.70 5.24
CA ASN A 180 4.03 34.00 5.81
C ASN A 180 4.24 35.02 4.68
#